data_a3bcf0737d6b1aa3ac0588a5676a354a
#
_entry.id   a3bcf0737d6b1aa3ac0588a5676a354a
#
_cell.length_a   1.000
_cell.length_b   1.000
_cell.length_c   1.000
_cell.angle_alpha   90.00
_cell.angle_beta   90.00
_cell.angle_gamma   90.00
#
_symmetry.space_group_name_H-M   'P 1'
#
loop_
_entity.id
_entity.type
_entity.pdbx_description
1 polymer ?
#
loop_
_entity_poly.entity_id
_entity_poly.type
_entity_poly.pdbx_seq_one_letter_code
_entity_poly.pdbx_strand_id
1 'polypeptide(L)'
;MSDRIEEIAKRANVPEGFVRQLVAAGALPSDEGELGSSRAVRRARLLWSWTAAGLSVETVLGLIDKGALSLAFLDAPVMALPERLDRSYEELAAERGAPMSLVQALHQSLGFAPPEPGDMAGEDDATMLEVARLFRGAGATDDATLRLLAVYADNLRRIAKAESDYYEANIERRLRAEGLDERQLIELGTQLGDRVIGLLERVLLMVYRRRREHVWTEHAINHVEEALESSGLQPRVPQPPAICFVDLTGYTRLTEERGDDAAAQVAGRLVALVNDISRRRGGRPVRWLGDGGMFYFREPGTAVVAGLDLVERGPAADLPPAHVGIHTGPVISQDGDVYGRTVNLAARIASHAQAGQVVVSQETAQRSGDRQVRFDPLGAVELKGVAEPVPLYQTYRKS
;
A
#
# COMPACT_ATOMS: atom_id res chain seq x y z
N MET A 1 37.42 -20.68 -12.14
CA MET A 1 36.42 -20.23 -13.13
C MET A 1 35.12 -21.06 -13.07
N SER A 2 35.17 -22.40 -13.13
CA SER A 2 33.95 -23.23 -13.04
C SER A 2 33.18 -22.99 -11.74
N ASP A 3 33.86 -23.02 -10.60
CA ASP A 3 33.28 -22.83 -9.26
C ASP A 3 32.63 -21.44 -9.09
N ARG A 4 33.23 -20.40 -9.74
CA ARG A 4 32.65 -19.05 -9.70
C ARG A 4 31.41 -18.91 -10.57
N ILE A 5 31.35 -19.60 -11.69
CA ILE A 5 30.17 -19.64 -12.56
C ILE A 5 29.01 -20.30 -11.80
N GLU A 6 29.27 -21.42 -11.13
CA GLU A 6 28.28 -22.09 -10.28
C GLU A 6 27.82 -21.18 -9.14
N GLU A 7 28.74 -20.51 -8.46
CA GLU A 7 28.42 -19.53 -7.41
C GLU A 7 27.52 -18.40 -7.92
N ILE A 8 27.83 -17.80 -9.08
CA ILE A 8 26.98 -16.74 -9.67
C ILE A 8 25.62 -17.31 -10.02
N ALA A 9 25.56 -18.46 -10.68
CA ALA A 9 24.31 -19.09 -11.08
C ALA A 9 23.38 -19.30 -9.86
N LYS A 10 23.94 -19.84 -8.79
CA LYS A 10 23.24 -20.06 -7.52
C LYS A 10 22.82 -18.73 -6.88
N ARG A 11 23.70 -17.73 -6.78
CA ARG A 11 23.41 -16.42 -6.19
C ARG A 11 22.44 -15.58 -7.00
N ALA A 12 22.50 -15.68 -8.33
CA ALA A 12 21.60 -14.98 -9.24
C ALA A 12 20.25 -15.69 -9.41
N ASN A 13 20.17 -16.97 -9.01
CA ASN A 13 19.04 -17.87 -9.30
C ASN A 13 18.78 -17.98 -10.81
N VAL A 14 19.83 -18.30 -11.56
CA VAL A 14 19.78 -18.45 -13.02
C VAL A 14 20.50 -19.74 -13.43
N PRO A 15 20.17 -20.35 -14.59
CA PRO A 15 20.85 -21.55 -15.05
C PRO A 15 22.36 -21.31 -15.24
N GLU A 16 23.20 -22.27 -14.84
CA GLU A 16 24.65 -22.21 -15.00
C GLU A 16 25.06 -22.03 -16.47
N GLY A 17 24.38 -22.72 -17.40
CA GLY A 17 24.59 -22.56 -18.83
C GLY A 17 24.37 -21.13 -19.32
N PHE A 18 23.44 -20.41 -18.72
CA PHE A 18 23.22 -19.00 -19.04
C PHE A 18 24.39 -18.12 -18.56
N VAL A 19 24.90 -18.36 -17.35
CA VAL A 19 26.09 -17.61 -16.85
C VAL A 19 27.30 -17.87 -17.74
N ARG A 20 27.52 -19.11 -18.21
CA ARG A 20 28.57 -19.44 -19.19
C ARG A 20 28.39 -18.70 -20.52
N GLN A 21 27.15 -18.60 -21.00
CA GLN A 21 26.82 -17.80 -22.19
C GLN A 21 27.17 -16.32 -21.99
N LEU A 22 26.82 -15.73 -20.82
CA LEU A 22 27.13 -14.33 -20.53
C LEU A 22 28.64 -14.04 -20.46
N VAL A 23 29.42 -14.95 -19.88
CA VAL A 23 30.88 -14.85 -19.86
C VAL A 23 31.45 -14.95 -21.26
N ALA A 24 31.01 -15.92 -22.05
CA ALA A 24 31.46 -16.11 -23.43
C ALA A 24 31.11 -14.92 -24.34
N ALA A 25 29.96 -14.27 -24.09
CA ALA A 25 29.52 -13.08 -24.83
C ALA A 25 30.14 -11.76 -24.33
N GLY A 26 31.03 -11.82 -23.31
CA GLY A 26 31.59 -10.61 -22.70
C GLY A 26 30.63 -9.79 -21.86
N ALA A 27 29.44 -10.31 -21.58
CA ALA A 27 28.44 -9.67 -20.74
C ALA A 27 28.80 -9.68 -19.26
N LEU A 28 29.58 -10.66 -18.82
CA LEU A 28 30.19 -10.75 -17.50
C LEU A 28 31.71 -10.76 -17.63
N PRO A 29 32.44 -10.23 -16.63
CA PRO A 29 33.90 -10.26 -16.66
C PRO A 29 34.42 -11.70 -16.67
N SER A 30 35.53 -11.92 -17.37
CA SER A 30 36.25 -13.20 -17.39
C SER A 30 37.28 -13.33 -16.27
N ASP A 31 37.62 -12.23 -15.59
CA ASP A 31 38.49 -12.22 -14.44
C ASP A 31 37.78 -12.78 -13.20
N GLU A 32 38.44 -13.73 -12.51
CA GLU A 32 37.88 -14.43 -11.37
C GLU A 32 37.53 -13.51 -10.18
N GLY A 33 38.29 -12.44 -9.98
CA GLY A 33 38.04 -11.46 -8.91
C GLY A 33 36.75 -10.66 -9.12
N GLU A 34 36.57 -10.13 -10.32
CA GLU A 34 35.40 -9.37 -10.69
C GLU A 34 34.16 -10.27 -10.94
N LEU A 35 34.38 -11.48 -11.45
CA LEU A 35 33.31 -12.45 -11.69
C LEU A 35 32.58 -12.86 -10.39
N GLY A 36 33.31 -12.94 -9.24
CA GLY A 36 32.71 -13.23 -7.94
C GLY A 36 31.96 -12.05 -7.29
N SER A 37 31.95 -10.89 -7.92
CA SER A 37 31.38 -9.68 -7.35
C SER A 37 29.85 -9.69 -7.30
N SER A 38 29.26 -8.96 -6.35
CA SER A 38 27.82 -8.73 -6.29
C SER A 38 27.27 -8.06 -7.55
N ARG A 39 28.11 -7.27 -8.26
CA ARG A 39 27.79 -6.66 -9.55
C ARG A 39 27.53 -7.72 -10.63
N ALA A 40 28.39 -8.73 -10.73
CA ALA A 40 28.23 -9.82 -11.70
C ALA A 40 26.91 -10.60 -11.44
N VAL A 41 26.60 -10.85 -10.18
CA VAL A 41 25.34 -11.51 -9.79
C VAL A 41 24.12 -10.66 -10.19
N ARG A 42 24.12 -9.36 -9.90
CA ARG A 42 23.04 -8.45 -10.30
C ARG A 42 22.87 -8.41 -11.82
N ARG A 43 23.99 -8.32 -12.54
CA ARG A 43 24.00 -8.28 -14.00
C ARG A 43 23.45 -9.56 -14.61
N ALA A 44 23.85 -10.73 -14.10
CA ALA A 44 23.31 -12.01 -14.54
C ALA A 44 21.78 -12.12 -14.31
N ARG A 45 21.30 -11.70 -13.12
CA ARG A 45 19.87 -11.70 -12.79
C ARG A 45 19.06 -10.78 -13.71
N LEU A 46 19.54 -9.56 -13.96
CA LEU A 46 18.87 -8.60 -14.83
C LEU A 46 18.80 -9.12 -16.28
N LEU A 47 19.90 -9.60 -16.82
CA LEU A 47 19.96 -10.12 -18.19
C LEU A 47 19.06 -11.36 -18.34
N TRP A 48 18.97 -12.20 -17.31
CA TRP A 48 18.02 -13.31 -17.28
C TRP A 48 16.58 -12.83 -17.33
N SER A 49 16.22 -11.82 -16.53
CA SER A 49 14.87 -11.24 -16.53
C SER A 49 14.50 -10.65 -17.88
N TRP A 50 15.43 -10.00 -18.57
CA TRP A 50 15.21 -9.48 -19.92
C TRP A 50 15.06 -10.58 -20.96
N THR A 51 15.83 -11.65 -20.82
CA THR A 51 15.69 -12.83 -21.70
C THR A 51 14.32 -13.49 -21.51
N ALA A 52 13.86 -13.61 -20.27
CA ALA A 52 12.52 -14.10 -19.98
C ALA A 52 11.40 -13.18 -20.53
N ALA A 53 11.67 -11.89 -20.67
CA ALA A 53 10.80 -10.90 -21.31
C ALA A 53 10.90 -10.89 -22.86
N GLY A 54 11.69 -11.80 -23.45
CA GLY A 54 11.82 -11.94 -24.90
C GLY A 54 12.95 -11.15 -25.56
N LEU A 55 13.84 -10.50 -24.76
CA LEU A 55 15.03 -9.79 -25.27
C LEU A 55 16.22 -10.76 -25.34
N SER A 56 16.89 -10.84 -26.50
CA SER A 56 18.09 -11.66 -26.58
C SER A 56 19.31 -10.96 -25.95
N VAL A 57 20.20 -11.75 -25.37
CA VAL A 57 21.46 -11.24 -24.78
C VAL A 57 22.27 -10.45 -25.81
N GLU A 58 22.36 -10.96 -27.05
CA GLU A 58 23.08 -10.33 -28.14
C GLU A 58 22.52 -8.96 -28.51
N THR A 59 21.19 -8.84 -28.52
CA THR A 59 20.52 -7.54 -28.76
C THR A 59 20.88 -6.54 -27.68
N VAL A 60 20.83 -6.93 -26.41
CA VAL A 60 21.14 -6.05 -25.28
C VAL A 60 22.61 -5.65 -25.31
N LEU A 61 23.53 -6.58 -25.54
CA LEU A 61 24.96 -6.29 -25.68
C LEU A 61 25.24 -5.34 -26.84
N GLY A 62 24.58 -5.55 -27.99
CA GLY A 62 24.69 -4.67 -29.12
C GLY A 62 24.23 -3.23 -28.85
N LEU A 63 23.28 -3.01 -27.95
CA LEU A 63 22.88 -1.67 -27.49
C LEU A 63 23.93 -1.05 -26.55
N ILE A 64 24.52 -1.87 -25.67
CA ILE A 64 25.58 -1.42 -24.77
C ILE A 64 26.84 -1.02 -25.56
N ASP A 65 27.25 -1.85 -26.52
CA ASP A 65 28.44 -1.60 -27.37
C ASP A 65 28.30 -0.36 -28.24
N LYS A 66 27.06 -0.08 -28.70
CA LYS A 66 26.72 1.16 -29.42
C LYS A 66 26.58 2.38 -28.52
N GLY A 67 26.73 2.23 -27.20
CA GLY A 67 26.53 3.29 -26.23
C GLY A 67 25.07 3.76 -26.08
N ALA A 68 24.11 3.02 -26.64
CA ALA A 68 22.70 3.34 -26.55
C ALA A 68 22.05 2.88 -25.22
N LEU A 69 22.72 1.99 -24.47
CA LEU A 69 22.28 1.50 -23.17
C LEU A 69 23.46 1.47 -22.20
N SER A 70 23.22 1.87 -20.95
CA SER A 70 24.19 1.76 -19.85
C SER A 70 23.65 0.82 -18.76
N LEU A 71 24.52 0.02 -18.16
CA LEU A 71 24.23 -0.79 -16.98
C LEU A 71 24.78 -0.16 -15.68
N ALA A 72 25.18 1.11 -15.72
CA ALA A 72 25.75 1.81 -14.56
C ALA A 72 24.81 1.82 -13.35
N PHE A 73 23.49 1.82 -13.56
CA PHE A 73 22.50 1.77 -12.49
C PHE A 73 22.60 0.51 -11.61
N LEU A 74 23.22 -0.57 -12.10
CA LEU A 74 23.45 -1.78 -11.30
C LEU A 74 24.44 -1.57 -10.15
N ASP A 75 25.21 -0.49 -10.20
CA ASP A 75 26.14 -0.09 -9.13
C ASP A 75 25.48 0.82 -8.09
N ALA A 76 24.24 1.27 -8.37
CA ALA A 76 23.48 2.11 -7.45
C ALA A 76 23.15 1.37 -6.15
N PRO A 77 23.16 2.04 -4.97
CA PRO A 77 22.83 1.44 -3.67
C PRO A 77 21.45 0.76 -3.64
N VAL A 78 20.47 1.28 -4.40
CA VAL A 78 19.14 0.67 -4.53
C VAL A 78 19.18 -0.74 -5.11
N MET A 79 20.22 -1.06 -5.86
CA MET A 79 20.42 -2.39 -6.45
C MET A 79 21.32 -3.29 -5.57
N ALA A 80 21.72 -2.82 -4.38
CA ALA A 80 22.48 -3.63 -3.44
C ALA A 80 21.67 -4.86 -3.03
N LEU A 81 22.30 -6.04 -3.11
CA LEU A 81 21.71 -7.27 -2.61
C LEU A 81 21.91 -7.34 -1.09
N PRO A 82 20.92 -7.90 -0.35
CA PRO A 82 21.10 -8.18 1.07
C PRO A 82 22.36 -9.00 1.32
N GLU A 83 23.00 -8.78 2.47
CA GLU A 83 24.10 -9.64 2.90
C GLU A 83 23.60 -11.06 3.09
N ARG A 84 24.37 -12.03 2.60
CA ARG A 84 24.05 -13.45 2.72
C ARG A 84 24.70 -14.01 3.97
N LEU A 85 23.97 -14.86 4.63
CA LEU A 85 24.50 -15.71 5.68
C LEU A 85 25.30 -16.86 5.07
N ASP A 86 26.24 -17.41 5.82
CA ASP A 86 26.95 -18.64 5.45
C ASP A 86 26.10 -19.87 5.89
N ARG A 87 24.84 -19.88 5.49
CA ARG A 87 23.82 -20.90 5.85
C ARG A 87 22.78 -21.02 4.75
N SER A 88 22.34 -22.25 4.53
CA SER A 88 21.19 -22.53 3.68
C SER A 88 19.88 -22.20 4.39
N TYR A 89 18.78 -22.08 3.62
CA TYR A 89 17.45 -21.91 4.20
C TYR A 89 17.04 -23.09 5.08
N GLU A 90 17.44 -24.32 4.73
CA GLU A 90 17.17 -25.51 5.55
C GLU A 90 17.86 -25.41 6.91
N GLU A 91 19.15 -25.03 6.93
CA GLU A 91 19.92 -24.85 8.16
C GLU A 91 19.33 -23.71 9.02
N LEU A 92 19.01 -22.58 8.42
CA LEU A 92 18.40 -21.44 9.10
C LEU A 92 17.02 -21.80 9.67
N ALA A 93 16.20 -22.52 8.89
CA ALA A 93 14.89 -22.99 9.33
C ALA A 93 14.99 -23.94 10.52
N ALA A 94 15.92 -24.92 10.45
CA ALA A 94 16.17 -25.86 11.53
C ALA A 94 16.64 -25.14 12.81
N GLU A 95 17.57 -24.20 12.70
CA GLU A 95 18.06 -23.39 13.83
C GLU A 95 16.94 -22.59 14.50
N ARG A 96 16.00 -22.06 13.73
CA ARG A 96 14.88 -21.28 14.23
C ARG A 96 13.65 -22.13 14.61
N GLY A 97 13.73 -23.45 14.49
CA GLY A 97 12.62 -24.37 14.78
C GLY A 97 11.41 -24.15 13.90
N ALA A 98 11.64 -23.73 12.66
CA ALA A 98 10.61 -23.47 11.64
C ALA A 98 10.64 -24.56 10.56
N PRO A 99 9.50 -25.06 10.06
CA PRO A 99 9.48 -25.94 8.91
C PRO A 99 9.79 -25.14 7.62
N MET A 100 10.44 -25.80 6.63
CA MET A 100 10.72 -25.18 5.33
C MET A 100 9.46 -24.64 4.62
N SER A 101 8.33 -25.33 4.81
CA SER A 101 7.04 -24.87 4.28
C SER A 101 6.62 -23.48 4.81
N LEU A 102 6.97 -23.15 6.05
CA LEU A 102 6.74 -21.81 6.58
C LEU A 102 7.67 -20.76 5.94
N VAL A 103 8.96 -21.11 5.77
CA VAL A 103 9.92 -20.23 5.08
C VAL A 103 9.41 -19.87 3.69
N GLN A 104 8.99 -20.87 2.93
CA GLN A 104 8.42 -20.70 1.59
C GLN A 104 7.14 -19.87 1.60
N ALA A 105 6.24 -20.12 2.55
CA ALA A 105 4.99 -19.36 2.69
C ALA A 105 5.25 -17.88 3.07
N LEU A 106 6.25 -17.59 3.90
CA LEU A 106 6.67 -16.23 4.25
C LEU A 106 7.16 -15.47 3.00
N HIS A 107 8.01 -16.08 2.17
CA HIS A 107 8.45 -15.48 0.91
C HIS A 107 7.29 -15.22 -0.04
N GLN A 108 6.41 -16.20 -0.21
CA GLN A 108 5.22 -16.05 -1.06
C GLN A 108 4.30 -14.94 -0.57
N SER A 109 4.11 -14.79 0.75
CA SER A 109 3.29 -13.72 1.32
C SER A 109 3.86 -12.33 1.05
N LEU A 110 5.19 -12.23 0.91
CA LEU A 110 5.88 -11.00 0.52
C LEU A 110 5.94 -10.77 -1.01
N GLY A 111 5.43 -11.74 -1.80
CA GLY A 111 5.46 -11.67 -3.27
C GLY A 111 6.81 -12.10 -3.86
N PHE A 112 7.65 -12.80 -3.09
CA PHE A 112 8.93 -13.34 -3.55
C PHE A 112 8.79 -14.80 -3.99
N ALA A 113 9.70 -15.26 -4.85
CA ALA A 113 9.79 -16.68 -5.18
C ALA A 113 10.15 -17.50 -3.93
N PRO A 114 9.49 -18.63 -3.68
CA PRO A 114 9.83 -19.49 -2.57
C PRO A 114 11.25 -20.05 -2.75
N PRO A 115 12.10 -20.00 -1.70
CA PRO A 115 13.45 -20.52 -1.80
C PRO A 115 13.49 -22.07 -1.78
N GLU A 116 14.50 -22.63 -2.42
CA GLU A 116 14.81 -24.04 -2.27
C GLU A 116 15.61 -24.28 -0.97
N PRO A 117 15.52 -25.46 -0.34
CA PRO A 117 16.19 -25.75 0.93
C PRO A 117 17.70 -25.46 0.94
N GLY A 118 18.38 -25.78 -0.18
CA GLY A 118 19.83 -25.58 -0.35
C GLY A 118 20.25 -24.16 -0.76
N ASP A 119 19.33 -23.24 -1.00
CA ASP A 119 19.67 -21.85 -1.33
C ASP A 119 20.26 -21.15 -0.11
N MET A 120 21.16 -20.19 -0.32
CA MET A 120 21.78 -19.42 0.75
C MET A 120 20.83 -18.33 1.25
N ALA A 121 20.55 -18.35 2.56
CA ALA A 121 19.70 -17.36 3.23
C ALA A 121 20.40 -15.99 3.37
N GLY A 122 19.61 -14.93 3.53
CA GLY A 122 20.08 -13.59 3.87
C GLY A 122 19.80 -13.19 5.32
N GLU A 123 20.40 -12.09 5.78
CA GLU A 123 20.11 -11.53 7.12
C GLU A 123 18.65 -11.13 7.29
N ASP A 124 18.03 -10.61 6.21
CA ASP A 124 16.61 -10.25 6.20
C ASP A 124 15.72 -11.47 6.44
N ASP A 125 16.09 -12.63 5.89
CA ASP A 125 15.38 -13.89 6.07
C ASP A 125 15.43 -14.36 7.52
N ALA A 126 16.60 -14.23 8.15
CA ALA A 126 16.77 -14.55 9.57
C ALA A 126 15.91 -13.65 10.46
N THR A 127 15.84 -12.36 10.13
CA THR A 127 14.99 -11.39 10.84
C THR A 127 13.50 -11.72 10.67
N MET A 128 13.07 -12.07 9.47
CA MET A 128 11.70 -12.46 9.18
C MET A 128 11.28 -13.72 9.97
N LEU A 129 12.13 -14.73 9.99
CA LEU A 129 11.89 -15.96 10.77
C LEU A 129 11.87 -15.69 12.27
N GLU A 130 12.71 -14.79 12.77
CA GLU A 130 12.69 -14.40 14.19
C GLU A 130 11.37 -13.72 14.57
N VAL A 131 10.85 -12.83 13.73
CA VAL A 131 9.52 -12.21 13.93
C VAL A 131 8.43 -13.28 13.97
N ALA A 132 8.42 -14.22 13.03
CA ALA A 132 7.46 -15.31 13.00
C ALA A 132 7.55 -16.20 14.26
N ARG A 133 8.77 -16.50 14.74
CA ARG A 133 9.02 -17.25 15.97
C ARG A 133 8.47 -16.52 17.20
N LEU A 134 8.72 -15.21 17.33
CA LEU A 134 8.24 -14.39 18.45
C LEU A 134 6.72 -14.31 18.48
N PHE A 135 6.08 -14.11 17.34
CA PHE A 135 4.61 -14.07 17.24
C PHE A 135 3.97 -15.40 17.59
N ARG A 136 4.55 -16.51 17.13
CA ARG A 136 4.10 -17.86 17.52
C ARG A 136 4.25 -18.07 19.03
N GLY A 137 5.36 -17.64 19.63
CA GLY A 137 5.59 -17.67 21.07
C GLY A 137 4.58 -16.84 21.86
N ALA A 138 4.04 -15.77 21.28
CA ALA A 138 2.96 -14.97 21.85
C ALA A 138 1.55 -15.53 21.57
N GLY A 139 1.42 -16.68 20.89
CA GLY A 139 0.15 -17.34 20.62
C GLY A 139 -0.49 -16.98 19.28
N ALA A 140 0.18 -16.20 18.40
CA ALA A 140 -0.32 -15.95 17.07
C ALA A 140 -0.17 -17.19 16.17
N THR A 141 -1.11 -17.36 15.23
CA THR A 141 -1.00 -18.41 14.21
C THR A 141 -0.08 -17.98 13.07
N ASP A 142 0.55 -18.95 12.40
CA ASP A 142 1.35 -18.66 11.20
C ASP A 142 0.53 -17.92 10.15
N ASP A 143 -0.71 -18.31 9.97
CA ASP A 143 -1.67 -17.71 9.05
C ASP A 143 -1.92 -16.20 9.33
N ALA A 144 -2.00 -15.82 10.61
CA ALA A 144 -2.10 -14.41 11.00
C ALA A 144 -0.81 -13.62 10.66
N THR A 145 0.35 -14.25 10.87
CA THR A 145 1.65 -13.66 10.53
C THR A 145 1.80 -13.48 9.02
N LEU A 146 1.42 -14.49 8.23
CA LEU A 146 1.45 -14.43 6.77
C LEU A 146 0.54 -13.32 6.23
N ARG A 147 -0.67 -13.18 6.76
CA ARG A 147 -1.56 -12.06 6.39
C ARG A 147 -0.96 -10.70 6.70
N LEU A 148 -0.34 -10.53 7.87
CA LEU A 148 0.32 -9.27 8.22
C LEU A 148 1.43 -8.91 7.21
N LEU A 149 2.25 -9.88 6.84
CA LEU A 149 3.33 -9.68 5.87
C LEU A 149 2.80 -9.39 4.47
N ALA A 150 1.69 -10.02 4.06
CA ALA A 150 1.02 -9.71 2.80
C ALA A 150 0.52 -8.25 2.76
N VAL A 151 0.00 -7.73 3.89
CA VAL A 151 -0.37 -6.30 3.99
C VAL A 151 0.85 -5.40 3.80
N TYR A 152 2.01 -5.76 4.38
CA TYR A 152 3.25 -5.01 4.16
C TYR A 152 3.66 -5.03 2.69
N ALA A 153 3.71 -6.21 2.08
CA ALA A 153 4.10 -6.39 0.69
C ALA A 153 3.22 -5.57 -0.28
N ASP A 154 1.90 -5.63 -0.12
CA ASP A 154 0.97 -4.92 -0.98
C ASP A 154 1.10 -3.39 -0.88
N ASN A 155 1.24 -2.86 0.34
CA ASN A 155 1.38 -1.43 0.52
C ASN A 155 2.75 -0.91 0.10
N LEU A 156 3.83 -1.65 0.40
CA LEU A 156 5.18 -1.27 -0.02
C LEU A 156 5.35 -1.35 -1.54
N ARG A 157 4.75 -2.34 -2.20
CA ARG A 157 4.70 -2.41 -3.66
C ARG A 157 4.02 -1.17 -4.28
N ARG A 158 2.92 -0.68 -3.69
CA ARG A 158 2.25 0.55 -4.13
C ARG A 158 3.12 1.79 -3.92
N ILE A 159 3.85 1.85 -2.81
CA ILE A 159 4.79 2.96 -2.54
C ILE A 159 5.91 2.95 -3.57
N ALA A 160 6.58 1.82 -3.79
CA ALA A 160 7.65 1.68 -4.76
C ALA A 160 7.17 2.02 -6.20
N LYS A 161 5.96 1.58 -6.56
CA LYS A 161 5.36 1.95 -7.86
C LYS A 161 5.09 3.44 -7.97
N ALA A 162 4.57 4.07 -6.91
CA ALA A 162 4.31 5.51 -6.89
C ALA A 162 5.60 6.34 -7.01
N GLU A 163 6.70 5.90 -6.39
CA GLU A 163 8.02 6.53 -6.52
C GLU A 163 8.55 6.42 -7.96
N SER A 164 8.40 5.25 -8.59
CA SER A 164 8.76 5.02 -9.99
C SER A 164 7.94 5.90 -10.93
N ASP A 165 6.62 5.96 -10.75
CA ASP A 165 5.71 6.76 -11.57
C ASP A 165 6.00 8.27 -11.42
N TYR A 166 6.33 8.70 -10.18
CA TYR A 166 6.72 10.08 -9.92
C TYR A 166 8.01 10.44 -10.67
N TYR A 167 9.02 9.57 -10.63
CA TYR A 167 10.28 9.78 -11.33
C TYR A 167 10.04 9.88 -12.85
N GLU A 168 9.32 8.93 -13.43
CA GLU A 168 9.00 8.93 -14.86
C GLU A 168 8.26 10.20 -15.28
N ALA A 169 7.18 10.53 -14.56
CA ALA A 169 6.28 11.64 -14.96
C ALA A 169 6.93 13.02 -14.76
N ASN A 170 7.70 13.22 -13.70
CA ASN A 170 8.15 14.57 -13.30
C ASN A 170 9.64 14.83 -13.59
N ILE A 171 10.42 13.79 -13.83
CA ILE A 171 11.87 13.93 -14.05
C ILE A 171 12.24 13.41 -15.44
N GLU A 172 11.99 12.13 -15.71
CA GLU A 172 12.46 11.48 -16.94
C GLU A 172 11.80 12.07 -18.19
N ARG A 173 10.48 12.27 -18.21
CA ARG A 173 9.77 12.90 -19.36
C ARG A 173 10.33 14.28 -19.68
N ARG A 174 10.64 15.09 -18.67
CA ARG A 174 11.20 16.42 -18.88
C ARG A 174 12.59 16.32 -19.50
N LEU A 175 13.46 15.49 -18.93
CA LEU A 175 14.84 15.30 -19.44
C LEU A 175 14.83 14.76 -20.87
N ARG A 176 13.92 13.85 -21.18
CA ARG A 176 13.71 13.33 -22.54
C ARG A 176 13.25 14.41 -23.51
N ALA A 177 12.37 15.32 -23.09
CA ALA A 177 11.94 16.47 -23.87
C ALA A 177 13.06 17.51 -24.08
N GLU A 178 14.02 17.59 -23.17
CA GLU A 178 15.25 18.40 -23.29
C GLU A 178 16.29 17.78 -24.25
N GLY A 179 16.01 16.56 -24.79
CA GLY A 179 16.81 15.92 -25.84
C GLY A 179 17.87 14.94 -25.31
N LEU A 180 17.79 14.51 -24.03
CA LEU A 180 18.69 13.50 -23.49
C LEU A 180 18.38 12.13 -24.12
N ASP A 181 19.42 11.40 -24.44
CA ASP A 181 19.34 10.00 -24.87
C ASP A 181 19.18 9.01 -23.69
N GLU A 182 18.87 7.76 -24.00
CA GLU A 182 18.64 6.73 -22.98
C GLU A 182 19.83 6.52 -22.04
N ARG A 183 21.05 6.61 -22.54
CA ARG A 183 22.26 6.49 -21.73
C ARG A 183 22.37 7.63 -20.72
N GLN A 184 22.18 8.87 -21.20
CA GLN A 184 22.23 10.06 -20.35
C GLN A 184 21.11 10.03 -19.28
N LEU A 185 19.92 9.57 -19.64
CA LEU A 185 18.81 9.39 -18.69
C LEU A 185 19.16 8.38 -17.58
N ILE A 186 19.76 7.24 -17.93
CA ILE A 186 20.17 6.22 -16.96
C ILE A 186 21.28 6.76 -16.05
N GLU A 187 22.29 7.45 -16.61
CA GLU A 187 23.40 8.01 -15.84
C GLU A 187 22.90 9.07 -14.83
N LEU A 188 22.05 10.00 -15.28
CA LEU A 188 21.47 11.03 -14.39
C LEU A 188 20.51 10.42 -13.36
N GLY A 189 19.68 9.43 -13.77
CA GLY A 189 18.82 8.71 -12.87
C GLY A 189 19.57 7.98 -11.77
N THR A 190 20.70 7.35 -12.11
CA THR A 190 21.58 6.70 -11.14
C THR A 190 22.17 7.71 -10.15
N GLN A 191 22.70 8.84 -10.63
CA GLN A 191 23.26 9.89 -9.77
C GLN A 191 22.20 10.51 -8.84
N LEU A 192 20.99 10.70 -9.33
CA LEU A 192 19.88 11.17 -8.49
C LEU A 192 19.47 10.12 -7.47
N GLY A 193 19.38 8.84 -7.89
CA GLY A 193 19.07 7.70 -7.04
C GLY A 193 20.02 7.61 -5.85
N ASP A 194 21.33 7.67 -6.09
CA ASP A 194 22.37 7.65 -5.05
C ASP A 194 22.16 8.72 -3.95
N ARG A 195 21.59 9.86 -4.33
CA ARG A 195 21.37 10.99 -3.42
C ARG A 195 20.02 10.93 -2.70
N VAL A 196 19.02 10.36 -3.34
CA VAL A 196 17.60 10.49 -2.91
C VAL A 196 17.10 9.24 -2.23
N ILE A 197 17.50 8.04 -2.63
CA ILE A 197 16.91 6.78 -2.15
C ILE A 197 17.02 6.64 -0.64
N GLY A 198 18.22 6.82 -0.07
CA GLY A 198 18.40 6.75 1.38
C GLY A 198 17.66 7.86 2.16
N LEU A 199 17.24 8.95 1.49
CA LEU A 199 16.39 9.97 2.07
C LEU A 199 14.92 9.51 2.05
N LEU A 200 14.46 8.92 0.95
CA LEU A 200 13.10 8.37 0.82
C LEU A 200 12.84 7.25 1.82
N GLU A 201 13.80 6.34 2.01
CA GLU A 201 13.72 5.29 3.03
C GLU A 201 13.55 5.88 4.44
N ARG A 202 14.32 6.93 4.78
CA ARG A 202 14.17 7.62 6.07
C ARG A 202 12.82 8.31 6.21
N VAL A 203 12.31 8.92 5.14
CA VAL A 203 10.95 9.52 5.12
C VAL A 203 9.90 8.44 5.31
N LEU A 204 9.98 7.32 4.60
CA LEU A 204 9.08 6.19 4.74
C LEU A 204 9.05 5.68 6.18
N LEU A 205 10.21 5.44 6.76
CA LEU A 205 10.33 4.95 8.13
C LEU A 205 9.82 5.98 9.15
N MET A 206 10.06 7.28 8.93
CA MET A 206 9.53 8.37 9.76
C MET A 206 8.00 8.40 9.72
N VAL A 207 7.41 8.33 8.54
CA VAL A 207 5.95 8.30 8.36
C VAL A 207 5.35 7.08 9.02
N TYR A 208 5.95 5.90 8.82
CA TYR A 208 5.52 4.65 9.44
C TYR A 208 5.54 4.75 10.97
N ARG A 209 6.64 5.23 11.56
CA ARG A 209 6.78 5.38 13.03
C ARG A 209 5.72 6.29 13.61
N ARG A 210 5.46 7.44 13.00
CA ARG A 210 4.42 8.39 13.45
C ARG A 210 3.01 7.80 13.34
N ARG A 211 2.72 7.07 12.25
CA ARG A 211 1.43 6.39 12.09
C ARG A 211 1.24 5.29 13.11
N ARG A 212 2.28 4.50 13.34
CA ARG A 212 2.27 3.45 14.36
C ARG A 212 2.02 4.02 15.76
N GLU A 213 2.72 5.07 16.15
CA GLU A 213 2.52 5.77 17.42
C GLU A 213 1.05 6.20 17.60
N HIS A 214 0.46 6.80 16.58
CA HIS A 214 -0.94 7.22 16.62
C HIS A 214 -1.90 6.04 16.84
N VAL A 215 -1.75 4.97 16.06
CA VAL A 215 -2.59 3.75 16.18
C VAL A 215 -2.43 3.09 17.55
N TRP A 216 -1.22 3.00 18.08
CA TRP A 216 -0.97 2.43 19.39
C TRP A 216 -1.51 3.31 20.53
N THR A 217 -1.48 4.62 20.36
CA THR A 217 -2.10 5.56 21.32
C THR A 217 -3.62 5.37 21.34
N GLU A 218 -4.28 5.25 20.20
CA GLU A 218 -5.72 4.94 20.13
C GLU A 218 -6.03 3.59 20.81
N HIS A 219 -5.21 2.57 20.57
CA HIS A 219 -5.35 1.26 21.21
C HIS A 219 -5.22 1.34 22.73
N ALA A 220 -4.21 2.07 23.23
CA ALA A 220 -4.02 2.29 24.67
C ALA A 220 -5.21 3.04 25.30
N ILE A 221 -5.76 4.06 24.63
CA ILE A 221 -6.96 4.76 25.09
C ILE A 221 -8.14 3.80 25.23
N ASN A 222 -8.36 2.92 24.25
CA ASN A 222 -9.43 1.94 24.32
C ASN A 222 -9.29 1.01 25.54
N HIS A 223 -8.08 0.52 25.83
CA HIS A 223 -7.83 -0.30 27.02
C HIS A 223 -8.07 0.45 28.34
N VAL A 224 -7.67 1.73 28.42
CA VAL A 224 -7.95 2.54 29.60
C VAL A 224 -9.47 2.73 29.79
N GLU A 225 -10.20 2.98 28.72
CA GLU A 225 -11.66 3.12 28.78
C GLU A 225 -12.34 1.82 29.22
N GLU A 226 -11.91 0.65 28.68
CA GLU A 226 -12.41 -0.67 29.13
C GLU A 226 -12.12 -0.93 30.61
N ALA A 227 -10.93 -0.53 31.07
CA ALA A 227 -10.56 -0.66 32.48
C ALA A 227 -11.41 0.25 33.39
N LEU A 228 -11.70 1.50 32.98
CA LEU A 228 -12.58 2.42 33.70
C LEU A 228 -14.02 1.91 33.77
N GLU A 229 -14.51 1.34 32.68
CA GLU A 229 -15.83 0.74 32.60
C GLU A 229 -15.94 -0.49 33.53
N SER A 230 -14.98 -1.40 33.47
CA SER A 230 -14.94 -2.59 34.31
C SER A 230 -14.79 -2.28 35.82
N SER A 231 -14.19 -1.14 36.17
CA SER A 231 -14.07 -0.65 37.55
C SER A 231 -15.30 0.12 38.05
N GLY A 232 -16.29 0.39 37.21
CA GLY A 232 -17.50 1.15 37.52
C GLY A 232 -17.27 2.66 37.71
N LEU A 233 -16.08 3.17 37.37
CA LEU A 233 -15.74 4.59 37.54
C LEU A 233 -16.34 5.48 36.45
N GLN A 234 -16.61 4.93 35.27
CA GLN A 234 -17.33 5.62 34.18
C GLN A 234 -18.21 4.63 33.42
N PRO A 235 -19.54 4.67 33.58
CA PRO A 235 -20.41 3.89 32.73
C PRO A 235 -20.39 4.48 31.32
N ARG A 236 -19.81 3.80 30.37
CA ARG A 236 -19.92 4.12 28.95
C ARG A 236 -20.96 3.21 28.32
N VAL A 237 -21.91 3.79 27.62
CA VAL A 237 -22.73 3.03 26.67
C VAL A 237 -21.87 2.88 25.41
N PRO A 238 -21.35 1.68 25.08
CA PRO A 238 -20.58 1.48 23.88
C PRO A 238 -21.41 1.90 22.67
N GLN A 239 -21.01 2.97 22.01
CA GLN A 239 -21.66 3.35 20.76
C GLN A 239 -20.95 2.64 19.61
N PRO A 240 -21.68 1.90 18.78
CA PRO A 240 -21.07 1.34 17.59
C PRO A 240 -20.58 2.46 16.68
N PRO A 241 -19.45 2.25 15.96
CA PRO A 241 -18.89 3.24 15.06
C PRO A 241 -19.83 3.55 13.90
N ALA A 242 -19.57 4.68 13.26
CA ALA A 242 -20.21 5.05 11.99
C ALA A 242 -19.24 4.85 10.83
N ILE A 243 -19.73 4.25 9.77
CA ILE A 243 -19.07 4.14 8.48
C ILE A 243 -19.69 5.15 7.54
N CYS A 244 -18.82 5.96 6.94
CA CYS A 244 -19.18 7.02 6.02
C CYS A 244 -18.57 6.71 4.64
N PHE A 245 -19.40 6.63 3.63
CA PHE A 245 -18.97 6.61 2.23
C PHE A 245 -19.22 7.98 1.60
N VAL A 246 -18.26 8.44 0.83
CA VAL A 246 -18.37 9.62 -0.02
C VAL A 246 -18.07 9.24 -1.45
N ASP A 247 -18.76 9.86 -2.40
CA ASP A 247 -18.52 9.69 -3.82
C ASP A 247 -18.83 11.00 -4.57
N LEU A 248 -18.12 11.25 -5.69
CA LEU A 248 -18.29 12.45 -6.49
C LEU A 248 -19.25 12.20 -7.66
N THR A 249 -20.28 13.01 -7.77
CA THR A 249 -21.25 12.89 -8.86
C THR A 249 -20.65 13.31 -10.19
N GLY A 250 -20.70 12.42 -11.19
CA GLY A 250 -20.27 12.74 -12.56
C GLY A 250 -18.77 12.65 -12.80
N TYR A 251 -18.02 12.02 -11.90
CA TYR A 251 -16.57 11.85 -12.06
C TYR A 251 -16.22 11.02 -13.31
N THR A 252 -16.91 9.93 -13.58
CA THR A 252 -16.71 9.12 -14.79
C THR A 252 -16.85 9.97 -16.06
N ARG A 253 -17.90 10.80 -16.14
CA ARG A 253 -18.09 11.72 -17.27
C ARG A 253 -16.98 12.76 -17.34
N LEU A 254 -16.50 13.29 -16.21
CA LEU A 254 -15.38 14.22 -16.18
C LEU A 254 -14.10 13.57 -16.75
N THR A 255 -13.85 12.30 -16.42
CA THR A 255 -12.71 11.54 -16.95
C THR A 255 -12.83 11.37 -18.47
N GLU A 256 -14.02 11.04 -18.97
CA GLU A 256 -14.28 10.90 -20.41
C GLU A 256 -14.13 12.23 -21.18
N GLU A 257 -14.59 13.34 -20.59
CA GLU A 257 -14.58 14.66 -21.25
C GLU A 257 -13.23 15.39 -21.14
N ARG A 258 -12.50 15.24 -20.02
CA ARG A 258 -11.30 16.02 -19.68
C ARG A 258 -10.02 15.22 -19.57
N GLY A 259 -10.11 13.90 -19.67
CA GLY A 259 -8.99 12.98 -19.60
C GLY A 259 -8.54 12.63 -18.17
N ASP A 260 -7.64 11.66 -18.09
CA ASP A 260 -7.16 11.06 -16.84
C ASP A 260 -6.41 12.05 -15.93
N ASP A 261 -5.65 12.99 -16.52
CA ASP A 261 -4.91 13.99 -15.73
C ASP A 261 -5.84 14.92 -14.94
N ALA A 262 -6.95 15.34 -15.54
CA ALA A 262 -7.94 16.16 -14.87
C ALA A 262 -8.66 15.38 -13.78
N ALA A 263 -8.98 14.12 -14.03
CA ALA A 263 -9.56 13.21 -13.06
C ALA A 263 -8.64 12.99 -11.86
N ALA A 264 -7.34 12.75 -12.09
CA ALA A 264 -6.34 12.60 -11.03
C ALA A 264 -6.21 13.86 -10.16
N GLN A 265 -6.28 15.05 -10.77
CA GLN A 265 -6.26 16.32 -10.01
C GLN A 265 -7.50 16.47 -9.12
N VAL A 266 -8.69 16.11 -9.61
CA VAL A 266 -9.93 16.12 -8.81
C VAL A 266 -9.83 15.13 -7.64
N ALA A 267 -9.36 13.90 -7.89
CA ALA A 267 -9.14 12.91 -6.84
C ALA A 267 -8.15 13.43 -5.79
N GLY A 268 -7.05 14.07 -6.20
CA GLY A 268 -6.08 14.68 -5.28
C GLY A 268 -6.69 15.78 -4.41
N ARG A 269 -7.55 16.64 -4.97
CA ARG A 269 -8.27 17.68 -4.19
C ARG A 269 -9.26 17.06 -3.20
N LEU A 270 -9.97 15.99 -3.59
CA LEU A 270 -10.85 15.26 -2.68
C LEU A 270 -10.06 14.69 -1.51
N VAL A 271 -8.95 14.02 -1.78
CA VAL A 271 -8.05 13.47 -0.74
C VAL A 271 -7.60 14.56 0.24
N ALA A 272 -7.20 15.73 -0.28
CA ALA A 272 -6.75 16.85 0.56
C ALA A 272 -7.88 17.40 1.45
N LEU A 273 -9.08 17.61 0.89
CA LEU A 273 -10.26 18.08 1.63
C LEU A 273 -10.66 17.08 2.72
N VAL A 274 -10.75 15.82 2.38
CA VAL A 274 -11.14 14.77 3.31
C VAL A 274 -10.11 14.61 4.44
N ASN A 275 -8.81 14.65 4.13
CA ASN A 275 -7.78 14.60 5.17
C ASN A 275 -7.85 15.78 6.13
N ASP A 276 -8.20 16.99 5.64
CA ASP A 276 -8.41 18.15 6.50
C ASP A 276 -9.63 17.96 7.42
N ILE A 277 -10.75 17.51 6.88
CA ILE A 277 -11.97 17.25 7.65
C ILE A 277 -11.73 16.13 8.68
N SER A 278 -11.08 15.02 8.27
CA SER A 278 -10.78 13.90 9.16
C SER A 278 -9.91 14.34 10.35
N ARG A 279 -8.88 15.15 10.11
CA ARG A 279 -8.04 15.69 11.22
C ARG A 279 -8.84 16.53 12.21
N ARG A 280 -9.78 17.34 11.72
CA ARG A 280 -10.61 18.24 12.56
C ARG A 280 -11.70 17.51 13.32
N ARG A 281 -12.21 16.42 12.74
CA ARG A 281 -13.37 15.69 13.25
C ARG A 281 -13.04 14.31 13.83
N GLY A 282 -11.77 13.91 13.84
CA GLY A 282 -11.35 12.61 14.39
C GLY A 282 -11.78 11.40 13.56
N GLY A 283 -12.09 11.59 12.27
CA GLY A 283 -12.36 10.51 11.34
C GLY A 283 -11.09 9.86 10.81
N ARG A 284 -11.17 8.59 10.43
CA ARG A 284 -10.06 7.83 9.86
C ARG A 284 -10.43 7.38 8.44
N PRO A 285 -9.68 7.79 7.39
CA PRO A 285 -9.84 7.17 6.08
C PRO A 285 -9.43 5.70 6.18
N VAL A 286 -10.27 4.82 5.62
CA VAL A 286 -10.05 3.37 5.62
C VAL A 286 -9.65 2.91 4.23
N ARG A 287 -10.39 3.37 3.21
CA ARG A 287 -10.19 2.95 1.84
C ARG A 287 -10.51 4.08 0.86
N TRP A 288 -9.64 4.27 -0.13
CA TRP A 288 -9.90 5.14 -1.27
C TRP A 288 -10.41 4.32 -2.45
N LEU A 289 -11.40 4.84 -3.18
CA LEU A 289 -12.12 4.17 -4.26
C LEU A 289 -12.16 5.05 -5.55
N GLY A 290 -11.01 5.59 -5.92
CA GLY A 290 -10.94 6.50 -7.07
C GLY A 290 -11.52 7.89 -6.75
N ASP A 291 -12.76 8.13 -7.15
CA ASP A 291 -13.54 9.36 -6.95
C ASP A 291 -14.29 9.43 -5.61
N GLY A 292 -14.06 8.45 -4.74
CA GLY A 292 -14.71 8.38 -3.45
C GLY A 292 -13.84 7.72 -2.39
N GLY A 293 -14.42 7.48 -1.22
CA GLY A 293 -13.72 6.82 -0.13
C GLY A 293 -14.62 6.36 1.00
N MET A 294 -14.06 5.47 1.80
CA MET A 294 -14.68 4.96 3.02
C MET A 294 -13.94 5.47 4.25
N PHE A 295 -14.70 5.96 5.23
CA PHE A 295 -14.19 6.54 6.47
C PHE A 295 -14.84 5.88 7.67
N TYR A 296 -14.05 5.72 8.71
CA TYR A 296 -14.48 5.24 10.01
C TYR A 296 -14.52 6.41 10.98
N PHE A 297 -15.59 6.53 11.73
CA PHE A 297 -15.74 7.47 12.84
C PHE A 297 -16.17 6.72 14.08
N ARG A 298 -15.52 7.01 15.20
CA ARG A 298 -15.87 6.41 16.49
C ARG A 298 -17.26 6.89 16.96
N GLU A 299 -17.59 8.15 16.68
CA GLU A 299 -18.86 8.77 17.09
C GLU A 299 -19.74 9.09 15.87
N PRO A 300 -20.99 8.60 15.85
CA PRO A 300 -21.91 8.81 14.72
C PRO A 300 -22.16 10.29 14.42
N GLY A 301 -22.37 11.12 15.44
CA GLY A 301 -22.61 12.54 15.23
C GLY A 301 -21.43 13.29 14.59
N THR A 302 -20.21 12.84 14.84
CA THR A 302 -19.01 13.41 14.22
C THR A 302 -18.94 13.03 12.74
N ALA A 303 -19.33 11.80 12.38
CA ALA A 303 -19.44 11.36 10.99
C ALA A 303 -20.44 12.23 10.20
N VAL A 304 -21.61 12.52 10.80
CA VAL A 304 -22.64 13.36 10.18
C VAL A 304 -22.12 14.76 9.91
N VAL A 305 -21.48 15.40 10.90
CA VAL A 305 -20.90 16.74 10.74
C VAL A 305 -19.77 16.75 9.70
N ALA A 306 -18.93 15.70 9.65
CA ALA A 306 -17.88 15.56 8.65
C ALA A 306 -18.45 15.40 7.23
N GLY A 307 -19.54 14.64 7.07
CA GLY A 307 -20.25 14.52 5.81
C GLY A 307 -20.81 15.86 5.31
N LEU A 308 -21.42 16.63 6.21
CA LEU A 308 -21.91 17.98 5.89
C LEU A 308 -20.77 18.94 5.54
N ASP A 309 -19.66 18.96 6.33
CA ASP A 309 -18.47 19.75 6.00
C ASP A 309 -17.94 19.42 4.60
N LEU A 310 -17.98 18.15 4.18
CA LEU A 310 -17.49 17.71 2.88
C LEU A 310 -18.36 18.24 1.74
N VAL A 311 -19.66 18.08 1.86
CA VAL A 311 -20.61 18.54 0.84
C VAL A 311 -20.58 20.07 0.72
N GLU A 312 -20.55 20.78 1.83
CA GLU A 312 -20.54 22.25 1.87
C GLU A 312 -19.23 22.87 1.37
N ARG A 313 -18.09 22.25 1.67
CA ARG A 313 -16.76 22.77 1.32
C ARG A 313 -16.25 22.27 -0.04
N GLY A 314 -16.85 21.22 -0.58
CA GLY A 314 -16.47 20.65 -1.88
C GLY A 314 -16.41 21.68 -3.01
N PRO A 315 -17.45 22.52 -3.21
CA PRO A 315 -17.43 23.55 -4.26
C PRO A 315 -16.26 24.54 -4.12
N ALA A 316 -15.92 24.96 -2.89
CA ALA A 316 -14.77 25.85 -2.65
C ALA A 316 -13.40 25.17 -2.91
N ALA A 317 -13.36 23.85 -2.93
CA ALA A 317 -12.20 23.05 -3.31
C ALA A 317 -12.21 22.66 -4.81
N ASP A 318 -13.09 23.25 -5.60
CA ASP A 318 -13.25 22.96 -7.03
C ASP A 318 -13.51 21.46 -7.30
N LEU A 319 -14.38 20.86 -6.48
CA LEU A 319 -14.84 19.49 -6.61
C LEU A 319 -16.23 19.40 -7.23
N PRO A 320 -16.51 18.37 -8.02
CA PRO A 320 -17.89 18.02 -8.36
C PRO A 320 -18.75 17.84 -7.12
N PRO A 321 -20.07 17.97 -7.20
CA PRO A 321 -20.94 17.72 -6.05
C PRO A 321 -20.72 16.34 -5.47
N ALA A 322 -20.44 16.28 -4.17
CA ALA A 322 -20.31 15.02 -3.47
C ALA A 322 -21.65 14.54 -2.94
N HIS A 323 -21.81 13.24 -2.76
CA HIS A 323 -22.90 12.66 -1.98
C HIS A 323 -22.32 11.71 -0.92
N VAL A 324 -23.02 11.63 0.20
CA VAL A 324 -22.51 10.94 1.39
C VAL A 324 -23.56 10.02 1.97
N GLY A 325 -23.18 8.77 2.26
CA GLY A 325 -23.99 7.80 2.97
C GLY A 325 -23.35 7.37 4.27
N ILE A 326 -24.12 7.36 5.37
CA ILE A 326 -23.60 7.02 6.69
C ILE A 326 -24.50 5.98 7.37
N HIS A 327 -23.88 4.93 7.90
CA HIS A 327 -24.55 3.96 8.75
C HIS A 327 -23.73 3.65 10.00
N THR A 328 -24.43 3.48 11.11
CA THR A 328 -23.86 3.17 12.43
C THR A 328 -24.20 1.75 12.83
N GLY A 329 -23.20 0.95 13.16
CA GLY A 329 -23.38 -0.44 13.56
C GLY A 329 -22.05 -1.14 13.86
N PRO A 330 -22.12 -2.40 14.33
CA PRO A 330 -20.90 -3.17 14.60
C PRO A 330 -20.13 -3.45 13.32
N VAL A 331 -18.81 -3.45 13.43
CA VAL A 331 -17.86 -3.72 12.33
C VAL A 331 -16.83 -4.75 12.75
N ILE A 332 -16.24 -5.41 11.79
CA ILE A 332 -15.06 -6.28 11.97
C ILE A 332 -13.87 -5.52 11.45
N SER A 333 -12.89 -5.25 12.32
CA SER A 333 -11.60 -4.67 11.93
C SER A 333 -10.59 -5.80 11.74
N GLN A 334 -10.02 -5.90 10.56
CA GLN A 334 -9.03 -6.91 10.22
C GLN A 334 -8.05 -6.37 9.19
N ASP A 335 -6.76 -6.65 9.39
CA ASP A 335 -5.67 -6.30 8.44
C ASP A 335 -5.63 -4.80 8.07
N GLY A 336 -6.00 -3.93 9.02
CA GLY A 336 -6.06 -2.47 8.83
C GLY A 336 -7.29 -1.97 8.09
N ASP A 337 -8.19 -2.85 7.68
CA ASP A 337 -9.44 -2.56 7.00
C ASP A 337 -10.67 -2.84 7.89
N VAL A 338 -11.86 -2.48 7.41
CA VAL A 338 -13.13 -2.62 8.13
C VAL A 338 -14.15 -3.33 7.25
N TYR A 339 -14.81 -4.34 7.82
CA TYR A 339 -15.75 -5.21 7.11
C TYR A 339 -17.07 -5.37 7.87
N GLY A 340 -18.06 -5.88 7.19
CA GLY A 340 -19.33 -6.32 7.77
C GLY A 340 -20.56 -5.67 7.14
N ARG A 341 -21.73 -6.05 7.68
CA ARG A 341 -23.04 -5.57 7.20
C ARG A 341 -23.13 -4.04 7.27
N THR A 342 -22.55 -3.43 8.30
CA THR A 342 -22.51 -1.98 8.50
C THR A 342 -21.82 -1.27 7.32
N VAL A 343 -20.70 -1.79 6.86
CA VAL A 343 -19.95 -1.26 5.72
C VAL A 343 -20.78 -1.34 4.44
N ASN A 344 -21.38 -2.51 4.20
CA ASN A 344 -22.21 -2.73 3.01
C ASN A 344 -23.43 -1.81 3.00
N LEU A 345 -24.08 -1.62 4.15
CA LEU A 345 -25.25 -0.76 4.25
C LEU A 345 -24.91 0.71 4.06
N ALA A 346 -23.80 1.20 4.64
CA ALA A 346 -23.31 2.56 4.43
C ALA A 346 -23.02 2.84 2.94
N ALA A 347 -22.39 1.88 2.23
CA ALA A 347 -22.15 1.98 0.79
C ALA A 347 -23.46 2.05 -0.02
N ARG A 348 -24.49 1.27 0.35
CA ARG A 348 -25.81 1.32 -0.31
C ARG A 348 -26.55 2.63 -0.05
N ILE A 349 -26.44 3.18 1.15
CA ILE A 349 -26.99 4.50 1.48
C ILE A 349 -26.30 5.58 0.66
N ALA A 350 -24.97 5.54 0.52
CA ALA A 350 -24.25 6.46 -0.34
C ALA A 350 -24.70 6.38 -1.80
N SER A 351 -24.85 5.16 -2.34
CA SER A 351 -25.34 4.96 -3.70
C SER A 351 -26.79 5.43 -3.92
N HIS A 352 -27.59 5.58 -2.86
CA HIS A 352 -28.96 6.13 -2.93
C HIS A 352 -28.96 7.66 -2.83
N ALA A 353 -27.99 8.25 -2.14
CA ALA A 353 -27.91 9.69 -1.94
C ALA A 353 -27.67 10.43 -3.28
N GLN A 354 -28.34 11.58 -3.44
CA GLN A 354 -28.17 12.43 -4.60
C GLN A 354 -27.03 13.44 -4.40
N ALA A 355 -26.60 14.04 -5.50
CA ALA A 355 -25.57 15.10 -5.48
C ALA A 355 -25.89 16.18 -4.42
N GLY A 356 -24.93 16.47 -3.56
CA GLY A 356 -25.10 17.45 -2.50
C GLY A 356 -25.84 16.93 -1.26
N GLN A 357 -26.17 15.64 -1.19
CA GLN A 357 -26.89 15.08 -0.04
C GLN A 357 -25.97 14.34 0.93
N VAL A 358 -26.30 14.44 2.22
CA VAL A 358 -25.82 13.56 3.27
C VAL A 358 -26.99 12.77 3.80
N VAL A 359 -27.01 11.47 3.51
CA VAL A 359 -28.08 10.54 3.88
C VAL A 359 -27.58 9.58 4.95
N VAL A 360 -28.38 9.38 5.96
CA VAL A 360 -28.02 8.53 7.11
C VAL A 360 -29.11 7.52 7.43
N SER A 361 -28.76 6.39 8.04
CA SER A 361 -29.72 5.46 8.59
C SER A 361 -30.35 5.98 9.89
N GLN A 362 -31.46 5.39 10.28
CA GLN A 362 -32.13 5.68 11.55
C GLN A 362 -31.21 5.50 12.75
N GLU A 363 -30.39 4.46 12.78
CA GLU A 363 -29.42 4.20 13.85
C GLU A 363 -28.40 5.32 13.98
N THR A 364 -27.93 5.86 12.84
CA THR A 364 -27.03 7.01 12.83
C THR A 364 -27.74 8.25 13.36
N ALA A 365 -28.95 8.54 12.89
CA ALA A 365 -29.70 9.70 13.32
C ALA A 365 -29.97 9.69 14.85
N GLN A 366 -30.40 8.54 15.38
CA GLN A 366 -30.68 8.37 16.81
C GLN A 366 -29.46 8.51 17.72
N ARG A 367 -28.27 8.10 17.21
CA ARG A 367 -27.01 8.10 17.97
C ARG A 367 -26.16 9.33 17.76
N SER A 368 -26.55 10.23 16.87
CA SER A 368 -25.76 11.43 16.53
C SER A 368 -25.74 12.52 17.63
N GLY A 369 -26.66 12.47 18.59
CA GLY A 369 -26.80 13.51 19.60
C GLY A 369 -27.23 14.86 19.02
N ASP A 370 -27.31 15.89 19.87
CA ASP A 370 -27.60 17.26 19.41
C ASP A 370 -26.32 17.97 18.98
N ARG A 371 -25.95 17.77 17.71
CA ARG A 371 -24.77 18.40 17.07
C ARG A 371 -25.16 19.52 16.11
N GLN A 372 -26.24 20.23 16.39
CA GLN A 372 -26.76 21.29 15.53
C GLN A 372 -27.09 20.76 14.10
N VAL A 373 -27.56 19.54 14.01
CA VAL A 373 -28.01 18.91 12.76
C VAL A 373 -29.51 18.63 12.84
N ARG A 374 -30.18 18.74 11.70
CA ARG A 374 -31.57 18.35 11.50
C ARG A 374 -31.62 17.11 10.63
N PHE A 375 -32.53 16.20 10.94
CA PHE A 375 -32.79 14.97 10.22
C PHE A 375 -34.19 15.00 9.65
N ASP A 376 -34.31 15.06 8.33
CA ASP A 376 -35.58 15.04 7.61
C ASP A 376 -35.81 13.61 7.09
N PRO A 377 -36.94 12.95 7.43
CA PRO A 377 -37.18 11.56 7.05
C PRO A 377 -37.39 11.43 5.54
N LEU A 378 -36.70 10.48 4.92
CA LEU A 378 -36.92 10.04 3.54
C LEU A 378 -37.88 8.85 3.46
N GLY A 379 -38.25 8.28 4.62
CA GLY A 379 -39.09 7.07 4.73
C GLY A 379 -38.24 5.80 4.67
N ALA A 380 -38.96 4.67 4.53
CA ALA A 380 -38.35 3.35 4.35
C ALA A 380 -37.96 3.15 2.89
N VAL A 381 -36.68 3.01 2.61
CA VAL A 381 -36.13 2.94 1.26
C VAL A 381 -35.64 1.52 0.95
N GLU A 382 -36.01 1.00 -0.19
CA GLU A 382 -35.46 -0.26 -0.71
C GLU A 382 -34.06 -0.03 -1.26
N LEU A 383 -33.08 -0.71 -0.68
CA LEU A 383 -31.67 -0.63 -1.11
C LEU A 383 -31.27 -1.94 -1.79
N LYS A 384 -30.54 -1.85 -2.90
CA LYS A 384 -30.12 -3.02 -3.68
C LYS A 384 -29.34 -4.02 -2.81
N GLY A 385 -29.85 -5.26 -2.71
CA GLY A 385 -29.21 -6.34 -1.95
C GLY A 385 -29.38 -6.26 -0.44
N VAL A 386 -30.32 -5.43 0.05
CA VAL A 386 -30.76 -5.38 1.43
C VAL A 386 -32.21 -5.96 1.49
N ALA A 387 -32.42 -6.94 2.38
CA ALA A 387 -33.66 -7.71 2.38
C ALA A 387 -34.91 -6.89 2.80
N GLU A 388 -34.71 -5.92 3.70
CA GLU A 388 -35.81 -5.10 4.24
C GLU A 388 -35.57 -3.62 3.91
N PRO A 389 -36.62 -2.84 3.67
CA PRO A 389 -36.54 -1.41 3.50
C PRO A 389 -35.87 -0.74 4.72
N VAL A 390 -34.97 0.19 4.49
CA VAL A 390 -34.19 0.86 5.53
C VAL A 390 -34.77 2.27 5.76
N PRO A 391 -35.12 2.66 7.00
CA PRO A 391 -35.50 4.02 7.30
C PRO A 391 -34.30 4.96 7.15
N LEU A 392 -34.39 5.92 6.24
CA LEU A 392 -33.34 6.87 5.92
C LEU A 392 -33.74 8.29 6.23
N TYR A 393 -32.74 9.13 6.48
CA TYR A 393 -32.89 10.54 6.77
C TYR A 393 -31.88 11.35 5.96
N GLN A 394 -32.32 12.46 5.38
CA GLN A 394 -31.43 13.47 4.86
C GLN A 394 -31.03 14.42 5.98
N THR A 395 -29.76 14.83 6.01
CA THR A 395 -29.25 15.66 7.09
C THR A 395 -28.92 17.06 6.61
N TYR A 396 -29.11 18.04 7.51
CA TYR A 396 -28.84 19.45 7.28
C TYR A 396 -28.27 20.07 8.56
N ARG A 397 -27.56 21.21 8.42
CA ARG A 397 -27.27 22.02 9.60
C ARG A 397 -28.54 22.68 10.11
N LYS A 398 -28.66 22.79 11.42
CA LYS A 398 -29.64 23.72 12.03
C LYS A 398 -29.19 25.14 11.75
N SER A 399 -30.09 25.97 11.30
CA SER A 399 -29.89 27.41 11.10
C SER A 399 -29.64 28.09 12.43
#